data_f87bfcb780088a300606aa1ea0db541c
#
_entry.id   f87bfcb780088a300606aa1ea0db541c
#
_cell.length_a   1.000
_cell.length_b   1.000
_cell.length_c   1.000
_cell.angle_alpha   90.00
_cell.angle_beta   90.00
_cell.angle_gamma   90.00
#
_symmetry.space_group_name_H-M   'P 1'
#
loop_
_entity.id
_entity.type
_entity.pdbx_description
1 polymer ?
#
loop_
_entity_poly.entity_id
_entity_poly.type
_entity_poly.pdbx_seq_one_letter_code
_entity_poly.pdbx_strand_id
1 'polypeptide(L)'
;MKHSLYIQNKNCTFAQIIMILFKNIYILQTKYSILIILFFVLFTVQNPIYAQGILTHCWNTDSTVTFTYIDSTARSVAIESSCLLPHEDHSFAGRQARRTMQAVQPSVWQLTTRRAILPELYTFRLFVNGKQQAQLPHYESIWKRNKRMHILLLADSPQSELYAATHPKGRLDTINFRGEKGNMFHAVVYLPVGYNDTTEYPVFYLFHGINGNQYDWLGQGRIANILDHLIAQQQLQPLVVVMPYCLLSESKFQDHVKATNVGNYGEILSGKFERQFYGIHRYIQSHYSIQPTGNAIAGLSCGARQAVNIAHADSSTFAYVGLFSPVVSSRQLPKAYTTTQYWVGACSDDWMFRDEAKRFVRGLQEQKIQPIYMEATGGHTFTNWRIFATEFLQWAYPTEMMNLQMNN
;
A
#
# COMPACT_ATOMS: atom_id res chain seq x y z
N MET A 1 14.52 4.64 22.96
CA MET A 1 13.12 5.10 22.88
C MET A 1 13.09 6.32 21.98
N LYS A 2 12.68 6.16 20.72
CA LYS A 2 12.45 7.28 19.79
C LYS A 2 10.95 7.46 19.70
N HIS A 3 10.39 8.39 20.47
CA HIS A 3 9.01 8.82 20.32
C HIS A 3 8.91 9.62 19.01
N SER A 4 8.16 9.10 18.06
CA SER A 4 7.65 9.83 16.89
C SER A 4 6.62 10.84 17.43
N LEU A 5 6.94 12.12 17.41
CA LEU A 5 6.00 13.19 17.72
C LEU A 5 5.01 13.33 16.56
N TYR A 6 3.87 12.68 16.69
CA TYR A 6 2.68 12.99 15.89
C TYR A 6 2.08 14.29 16.41
N ILE A 7 2.15 15.35 15.63
CA ILE A 7 1.49 16.61 15.96
C ILE A 7 0.07 16.56 15.42
N GLN A 8 -0.86 16.14 16.28
CA GLN A 8 -2.29 16.33 16.05
C GLN A 8 -2.68 17.72 16.56
N ASN A 9 -3.06 18.63 15.67
CA ASN A 9 -3.83 19.81 16.09
C ASN A 9 -4.69 20.39 14.97
N LYS A 10 -5.92 20.69 15.29
CA LYS A 10 -7.01 21.09 14.38
C LYS A 10 -6.93 22.53 13.84
N ASN A 11 -5.95 23.33 14.23
CA ASN A 11 -5.73 24.71 13.74
C ASN A 11 -4.23 25.00 13.67
N CYS A 12 -3.64 24.88 12.49
CA CYS A 12 -2.21 25.13 12.30
C CYS A 12 -1.94 26.61 12.00
N THR A 13 -1.52 27.36 13.02
CA THR A 13 -0.93 28.69 12.83
C THR A 13 0.59 28.62 13.07
N PHE A 14 1.34 29.54 12.43
CA PHE A 14 2.78 29.66 12.62
C PHE A 14 3.18 29.78 14.10
N ALA A 15 2.35 30.49 14.89
CA ALA A 15 2.54 30.62 16.34
C ALA A 15 2.46 29.27 17.07
N GLN A 16 1.65 28.33 16.62
CA GLN A 16 1.53 27.01 17.23
C GLN A 16 2.73 26.10 16.92
N ILE A 17 3.29 26.18 15.72
CA ILE A 17 4.54 25.47 15.38
C ILE A 17 5.67 25.95 16.29
N ILE A 18 5.78 27.27 16.48
CA ILE A 18 6.76 27.87 17.39
C ILE A 18 6.47 27.50 18.86
N MET A 19 5.20 27.52 19.30
CA MET A 19 4.86 27.11 20.67
C MET A 19 5.13 25.64 20.95
N ILE A 20 4.95 24.75 19.98
CA ILE A 20 5.27 23.31 20.12
C ILE A 20 6.80 23.11 20.21
N LEU A 21 7.56 23.83 19.41
CA LEU A 21 9.03 23.89 19.53
C LEU A 21 9.47 24.42 20.90
N PHE A 22 8.86 25.50 21.39
CA PHE A 22 9.18 26.07 22.69
C PHE A 22 8.67 25.24 23.88
N LYS A 23 7.51 24.58 23.78
CA LYS A 23 6.98 23.72 24.85
C LYS A 23 7.85 22.50 25.11
N ASN A 24 8.48 21.94 24.08
CA ASN A 24 9.44 20.84 24.20
C ASN A 24 10.81 21.31 24.73
N ILE A 25 11.14 22.61 24.56
CA ILE A 25 12.34 23.22 25.13
C ILE A 25 12.14 23.57 26.62
N TYR A 26 10.90 23.89 27.03
CA TYR A 26 10.57 24.27 28.41
C TYR A 26 10.61 23.12 29.44
N ILE A 27 10.57 21.86 28.96
CA ILE A 27 10.65 20.66 29.83
C ILE A 27 12.12 20.39 30.28
N LEU A 28 13.10 21.06 29.68
CA LEU A 28 14.50 20.98 30.06
C LEU A 28 14.97 22.27 30.74
N GLN A 29 14.36 22.61 31.88
CA GLN A 29 14.88 23.70 32.76
C GLN A 29 16.17 23.25 33.44
N THR A 30 17.30 23.45 32.79
CA THR A 30 18.60 23.55 33.45
C THR A 30 19.48 24.59 32.75
N LYS A 31 20.47 25.10 33.46
CA LYS A 31 21.42 26.20 33.10
C LYS A 31 22.14 26.06 31.72
N TYR A 32 21.79 25.07 30.91
CA TYR A 32 22.40 24.81 29.60
C TYR A 32 21.55 25.24 28.40
N SER A 33 20.34 25.78 28.62
CA SER A 33 19.41 26.13 27.56
C SER A 33 19.94 27.14 26.53
N ILE A 34 20.71 28.13 27.00
CA ILE A 34 21.29 29.16 26.12
C ILE A 34 22.45 28.58 25.29
N LEU A 35 23.23 27.68 25.86
CA LEU A 35 24.33 27.01 25.16
C LEU A 35 23.81 26.04 24.08
N ILE A 36 22.69 25.37 24.35
CA ILE A 36 22.05 24.47 23.41
C ILE A 36 21.45 25.26 22.23
N ILE A 37 20.83 26.41 22.48
CA ILE A 37 20.30 27.27 21.41
C ILE A 37 21.45 27.84 20.57
N LEU A 38 22.53 28.32 21.19
CA LEU A 38 23.71 28.77 20.46
C LEU A 38 24.42 27.64 19.70
N PHE A 39 24.48 26.44 20.26
CA PHE A 39 25.04 25.27 19.60
C PHE A 39 24.18 24.85 18.40
N PHE A 40 22.83 24.85 18.53
CA PHE A 40 21.93 24.59 17.41
C PHE A 40 22.03 25.68 16.32
N VAL A 41 22.09 26.96 16.67
CA VAL A 41 22.25 28.05 15.72
C VAL A 41 23.61 28.02 15.04
N LEU A 42 24.70 27.74 15.76
CA LEU A 42 26.06 27.62 15.20
C LEU A 42 26.20 26.31 14.36
N PHE A 43 25.56 25.22 14.77
CA PHE A 43 25.62 23.97 14.06
C PHE A 43 24.85 24.00 12.72
N THR A 44 23.74 24.77 12.66
CA THR A 44 22.98 24.98 11.42
C THR A 44 23.69 25.90 10.43
N VAL A 45 24.58 26.77 10.89
CA VAL A 45 25.36 27.69 10.02
C VAL A 45 26.59 27.01 9.41
N GLN A 46 27.12 25.96 10.05
CA GLN A 46 28.38 25.32 9.60
C GLN A 46 28.23 23.98 8.86
N ASN A 47 27.04 23.37 8.85
CA ASN A 47 26.83 22.09 8.17
C ASN A 47 25.86 22.23 6.97
N PRO A 48 26.31 22.07 5.75
CA PRO A 48 25.44 22.10 4.56
C PRO A 48 24.43 20.95 4.51
N ILE A 49 24.49 20.03 5.46
CA ILE A 49 23.54 18.90 5.60
C ILE A 49 22.15 19.38 6.09
N TYR A 50 22.03 20.57 6.69
CA TYR A 50 20.76 21.14 7.17
C TYR A 50 20.12 22.16 6.23
N ALA A 51 20.57 22.25 4.99
CA ALA A 51 19.95 23.08 3.96
C ALA A 51 18.70 22.42 3.33
N GLN A 52 18.18 21.33 3.89
CA GLN A 52 16.88 20.79 3.46
C GLN A 52 15.76 21.52 4.19
N GLY A 53 14.89 22.17 3.42
CA GLY A 53 13.72 22.80 3.95
C GLY A 53 12.79 21.81 4.67
N ILE A 54 11.94 22.34 5.54
CA ILE A 54 11.01 21.55 6.34
C ILE A 54 9.63 21.60 5.67
N LEU A 55 9.10 20.43 5.29
CA LEU A 55 7.73 20.26 4.86
C LEU A 55 6.88 19.76 6.02
N THR A 56 5.74 20.40 6.23
CA THR A 56 4.68 19.94 7.14
C THR A 56 3.34 19.95 6.40
N HIS A 57 2.35 19.26 6.96
CA HIS A 57 0.98 19.35 6.50
C HIS A 57 0.00 19.41 7.68
N CYS A 58 -1.18 19.94 7.40
CA CYS A 58 -2.25 20.02 8.38
C CYS A 58 -3.57 19.70 7.67
N TRP A 59 -4.38 18.83 8.29
CA TRP A 59 -5.75 18.60 7.86
C TRP A 59 -6.66 19.61 8.54
N ASN A 60 -7.33 20.42 7.73
CA ASN A 60 -8.19 21.50 8.20
C ASN A 60 -9.59 20.97 8.58
N THR A 61 -10.33 21.77 9.33
CA THR A 61 -11.70 21.43 9.77
C THR A 61 -12.71 21.27 8.63
N ASP A 62 -12.42 21.87 7.47
CA ASP A 62 -13.21 21.72 6.23
C ASP A 62 -12.76 20.53 5.38
N SER A 63 -11.97 19.61 5.94
CA SER A 63 -11.38 18.46 5.27
C SER A 63 -10.45 18.79 4.09
N THR A 64 -9.96 20.03 4.00
CA THR A 64 -8.85 20.36 3.10
C THR A 64 -7.52 20.05 3.76
N VAL A 65 -6.42 19.97 2.97
CA VAL A 65 -5.05 19.84 3.50
C VAL A 65 -4.24 21.04 3.09
N THR A 66 -3.59 21.65 4.09
CA THR A 66 -2.61 22.71 3.87
C THR A 66 -1.20 22.15 4.04
N PHE A 67 -0.41 22.25 2.99
CA PHE A 67 1.04 21.99 3.02
C PHE A 67 1.77 23.27 3.31
N THR A 68 2.75 23.22 4.22
CA THR A 68 3.65 24.35 4.51
C THR A 68 5.09 23.89 4.35
N TYR A 69 5.86 24.61 3.55
CA TYR A 69 7.28 24.35 3.33
C TYR A 69 8.09 25.58 3.72
N ILE A 70 9.14 25.39 4.51
CA ILE A 70 9.99 26.46 5.03
C ILE A 70 11.40 26.24 4.50
N ASP A 71 11.88 27.18 3.67
CA ASP A 71 13.21 27.16 3.08
C ASP A 71 13.60 28.57 2.59
N SER A 72 14.65 29.13 3.16
CA SER A 72 15.14 30.48 2.80
C SER A 72 15.84 30.54 1.44
N THR A 73 16.17 29.38 0.86
CA THR A 73 16.88 29.32 -0.44
C THR A 73 15.96 28.97 -1.60
N ALA A 74 14.70 28.59 -1.30
CA ALA A 74 13.73 28.22 -2.32
C ALA A 74 13.27 29.46 -3.09
N ARG A 75 13.28 29.34 -4.43
CA ARG A 75 12.74 30.33 -5.38
C ARG A 75 11.39 29.89 -5.96
N SER A 76 11.15 28.60 -5.94
CA SER A 76 9.87 27.98 -6.33
C SER A 76 9.69 26.67 -5.61
N VAL A 77 8.45 26.39 -5.17
CA VAL A 77 8.09 25.15 -4.52
C VAL A 77 6.81 24.62 -5.15
N ALA A 78 6.75 23.32 -5.43
CA ALA A 78 5.54 22.68 -5.94
C ALA A 78 5.35 21.29 -5.34
N ILE A 79 4.10 20.91 -5.16
CA ILE A 79 3.70 19.55 -4.76
C ILE A 79 2.96 18.89 -5.92
N GLU A 80 3.22 17.61 -6.11
CA GLU A 80 2.51 16.75 -7.04
C GLU A 80 1.89 15.59 -6.26
N SER A 81 0.56 15.46 -6.32
CA SER A 81 -0.20 14.44 -5.61
C SER A 81 -1.57 14.21 -6.27
N SER A 82 -2.17 13.05 -6.05
CA SER A 82 -3.55 12.79 -6.43
C SER A 82 -4.55 13.59 -5.58
N CYS A 83 -4.23 13.93 -4.34
CA CYS A 83 -5.09 14.78 -3.49
C CYS A 83 -5.25 16.21 -4.03
N LEU A 84 -4.44 16.62 -5.01
CA LEU A 84 -4.50 17.94 -5.66
C LEU A 84 -5.29 17.95 -6.97
N LEU A 85 -5.87 16.82 -7.37
CA LEU A 85 -6.74 16.76 -8.56
C LEU A 85 -7.99 17.63 -8.34
N PRO A 86 -8.47 18.33 -9.42
CA PRO A 86 -9.61 19.24 -9.30
C PRO A 86 -10.94 18.52 -9.04
N HIS A 87 -11.03 17.27 -9.47
CA HIS A 87 -12.15 16.36 -9.24
C HIS A 87 -11.61 15.08 -8.62
N GLU A 88 -12.49 14.32 -7.98
CA GLU A 88 -12.19 12.95 -7.64
C GLU A 88 -12.07 12.14 -8.93
N ASP A 89 -10.94 12.27 -9.60
CA ASP A 89 -10.61 11.40 -10.71
C ASP A 89 -10.11 10.07 -10.14
N HIS A 90 -11.06 9.29 -9.68
CA HIS A 90 -10.83 7.97 -9.14
C HIS A 90 -10.65 6.92 -10.23
N SER A 91 -10.75 7.30 -11.50
CA SER A 91 -10.82 6.37 -12.61
C SER A 91 -9.54 5.55 -12.81
N PHE A 92 -8.37 6.10 -12.47
CA PHE A 92 -7.11 5.39 -12.73
C PHE A 92 -6.01 5.64 -11.70
N ALA A 93 -5.39 4.54 -11.22
CA ALA A 93 -4.19 4.58 -10.39
C ALA A 93 -3.07 5.34 -11.11
N GLY A 94 -2.63 6.45 -10.55
CA GLY A 94 -1.45 7.17 -11.01
C GLY A 94 -1.66 8.56 -11.54
N ARG A 95 -2.88 9.02 -11.74
CA ARG A 95 -3.12 10.44 -12.03
C ARG A 95 -2.73 11.29 -10.82
N GLN A 96 -1.98 12.35 -11.08
CA GLN A 96 -1.52 13.30 -10.08
C GLN A 96 -1.55 14.70 -10.69
N ALA A 97 -1.87 15.69 -9.89
CA ALA A 97 -1.74 17.09 -10.27
C ALA A 97 -0.52 17.70 -9.58
N ARG A 98 0.24 18.50 -10.33
CA ARG A 98 1.29 19.36 -9.78
C ARG A 98 0.74 20.76 -9.58
N ARG A 99 0.94 21.31 -8.39
CA ARG A 99 0.55 22.67 -8.03
C ARG A 99 1.70 23.41 -7.39
N THR A 100 1.90 24.66 -7.80
CA THR A 100 2.87 25.55 -7.21
C THR A 100 2.35 26.08 -5.89
N MET A 101 3.21 26.07 -4.88
CA MET A 101 2.94 26.69 -3.58
C MET A 101 3.11 28.20 -3.68
N GLN A 102 2.35 28.93 -2.88
CA GLN A 102 2.45 30.40 -2.78
C GLN A 102 3.39 30.80 -1.65
N ALA A 103 4.25 31.76 -1.89
CA ALA A 103 5.02 32.40 -0.83
C ALA A 103 4.10 33.29 0.00
N VAL A 104 3.84 32.90 1.25
CA VAL A 104 2.95 33.65 2.18
C VAL A 104 3.74 34.56 3.11
N GLN A 105 5.02 34.26 3.31
CA GLN A 105 5.99 35.06 4.05
C GLN A 105 7.39 34.77 3.47
N PRO A 106 8.41 35.58 3.79
CA PRO A 106 9.80 35.25 3.46
C PRO A 106 10.12 33.81 3.91
N SER A 107 10.63 32.99 3.00
CA SER A 107 11.00 31.59 3.23
C SER A 107 9.84 30.61 3.55
N VAL A 108 8.59 31.05 3.57
CA VAL A 108 7.41 30.21 3.89
C VAL A 108 6.50 30.07 2.68
N TRP A 109 6.32 28.84 2.24
CA TRP A 109 5.51 28.48 1.09
C TRP A 109 4.30 27.66 1.55
N GLN A 110 3.11 27.97 1.03
CA GLN A 110 1.89 27.25 1.36
C GLN A 110 1.08 26.84 0.13
N LEU A 111 0.39 25.72 0.27
CA LEU A 111 -0.59 25.22 -0.68
C LEU A 111 -1.71 24.51 0.07
N THR A 112 -2.94 24.96 -0.11
CA THR A 112 -4.13 24.25 0.39
C THR A 112 -4.83 23.53 -0.76
N THR A 113 -5.35 22.34 -0.52
CA THR A 113 -6.17 21.63 -1.50
C THR A 113 -7.43 22.43 -1.81
N ARG A 114 -7.88 22.40 -3.08
CA ARG A 114 -9.03 23.21 -3.50
C ARG A 114 -10.38 22.65 -3.06
N ARG A 115 -10.40 21.43 -2.59
CA ARG A 115 -11.60 20.71 -2.13
C ARG A 115 -11.27 19.89 -0.88
N ALA A 116 -12.31 19.53 -0.16
CA ALA A 116 -12.24 18.47 0.85
C ALA A 116 -11.67 17.18 0.22
N ILE A 117 -10.84 16.48 0.96
CA ILE A 117 -10.31 15.18 0.57
C ILE A 117 -10.59 14.15 1.67
N LEU A 118 -10.67 12.90 1.30
CA LEU A 118 -10.93 11.83 2.26
C LEU A 118 -9.75 11.66 3.23
N PRO A 119 -10.00 11.25 4.48
CA PRO A 119 -8.97 10.88 5.45
C PRO A 119 -8.35 9.54 5.07
N GLU A 120 -7.42 9.57 4.13
CA GLU A 120 -6.86 8.40 3.47
C GLU A 120 -5.33 8.54 3.31
N LEU A 121 -4.68 7.49 2.84
CA LEU A 121 -3.29 7.50 2.46
C LEU A 121 -3.13 7.96 1.01
N TYR A 122 -2.40 9.05 0.85
CA TYR A 122 -1.99 9.59 -0.45
C TYR A 122 -0.48 9.45 -0.65
N THR A 123 -0.05 9.59 -1.88
CA THR A 123 1.38 9.73 -2.20
C THR A 123 1.64 11.08 -2.84
N PHE A 124 2.79 11.67 -2.54
CA PHE A 124 3.16 12.97 -3.10
C PHE A 124 4.65 13.06 -3.43
N ARG A 125 4.99 14.07 -4.22
CA ARG A 125 6.36 14.50 -4.52
C ARG A 125 6.50 16.00 -4.26
N LEU A 126 7.59 16.41 -3.61
CA LEU A 126 7.95 17.80 -3.44
C LEU A 126 9.02 18.19 -4.47
N PHE A 127 8.85 19.35 -5.09
CA PHE A 127 9.81 19.95 -6.01
C PHE A 127 10.23 21.31 -5.48
N VAL A 128 11.54 21.53 -5.35
CA VAL A 128 12.13 22.80 -4.94
C VAL A 128 13.04 23.26 -6.07
N ASN A 129 12.84 24.48 -6.57
CA ASN A 129 13.57 25.03 -7.70
C ASN A 129 13.56 24.06 -8.93
N GLY A 130 12.41 23.41 -9.16
CA GLY A 130 12.22 22.44 -10.25
C GLY A 130 12.79 21.04 -10.01
N LYS A 131 13.58 20.82 -8.95
CA LYS A 131 14.19 19.53 -8.63
C LYS A 131 13.35 18.78 -7.59
N GLN A 132 13.10 17.48 -7.86
CA GLN A 132 12.41 16.63 -6.89
C GLN A 132 13.28 16.42 -5.64
N GLN A 133 12.68 16.56 -4.48
CA GLN A 133 13.30 16.20 -3.20
C GLN A 133 13.11 14.69 -2.99
N ALA A 134 14.22 13.94 -3.02
CA ALA A 134 14.19 12.49 -2.93
C ALA A 134 13.99 11.99 -1.50
N GLN A 135 14.35 12.78 -0.51
CA GLN A 135 14.19 12.48 0.90
C GLN A 135 13.56 13.69 1.59
N LEU A 136 12.58 13.45 2.42
CA LEU A 136 11.95 14.46 3.27
C LEU A 136 11.97 13.95 4.71
N PRO A 137 12.53 14.71 5.66
CA PRO A 137 12.42 14.38 7.07
C PRO A 137 10.94 14.16 7.44
N HIS A 138 10.68 13.17 8.27
CA HIS A 138 9.34 12.85 8.80
C HIS A 138 8.34 12.25 7.79
N TYR A 139 8.71 12.04 6.54
CA TYR A 139 7.88 11.35 5.57
C TYR A 139 8.51 10.02 5.16
N GLU A 140 7.74 8.95 5.31
CA GLU A 140 8.11 7.65 4.73
C GLU A 140 8.12 7.78 3.21
N SER A 141 9.07 7.15 2.55
CA SER A 141 9.15 7.15 1.11
C SER A 141 9.03 5.74 0.54
N ILE A 142 8.33 5.65 -0.58
CA ILE A 142 8.16 4.43 -1.35
C ILE A 142 8.60 4.64 -2.80
N TRP A 143 8.86 3.54 -3.48
CA TRP A 143 9.04 3.56 -4.91
C TRP A 143 7.74 3.21 -5.63
N LYS A 144 7.38 4.01 -6.62
CA LYS A 144 6.26 3.77 -7.52
C LYS A 144 6.76 3.97 -8.94
N ARG A 145 6.92 2.90 -9.70
CA ARG A 145 7.41 2.96 -11.09
C ARG A 145 8.61 3.87 -11.18
N ASN A 146 9.77 3.74 -10.95
CA ASN A 146 10.96 4.64 -11.02
C ASN A 146 10.86 6.00 -10.30
N LYS A 147 9.76 6.29 -9.65
CA LYS A 147 9.58 7.57 -8.96
C LYS A 147 9.59 7.32 -7.46
N ARG A 148 10.44 8.04 -6.76
CA ARG A 148 10.37 8.08 -5.30
C ARG A 148 9.21 8.98 -4.91
N MET A 149 8.30 8.44 -4.13
CA MET A 149 7.11 9.12 -3.62
C MET A 149 7.20 9.19 -2.11
N HIS A 150 6.59 10.19 -1.51
CA HIS A 150 6.42 10.26 -0.05
C HIS A 150 4.99 9.89 0.31
N ILE A 151 4.81 9.25 1.46
CA ILE A 151 3.50 8.91 2.00
C ILE A 151 2.95 10.10 2.78
N LEU A 152 1.72 10.46 2.46
CA LEU A 152 0.87 11.37 3.21
C LEU A 152 -0.28 10.54 3.79
N LEU A 153 -0.18 10.21 5.07
CA LEU A 153 -1.25 9.57 5.81
C LEU A 153 -2.00 10.65 6.58
N LEU A 154 -3.26 10.83 6.23
CA LEU A 154 -4.12 11.78 6.93
C LEU A 154 -4.69 11.10 8.17
N ALA A 155 -4.38 11.66 9.34
CA ALA A 155 -4.82 11.16 10.64
C ALA A 155 -6.34 11.37 10.84
N ASP A 156 -6.89 10.73 11.86
CA ASP A 156 -8.29 10.81 12.33
C ASP A 156 -9.32 9.98 11.55
N SER A 157 -8.90 8.87 10.93
CA SER A 157 -9.83 7.86 10.42
C SER A 157 -9.49 6.46 10.94
N PRO A 158 -10.44 5.53 11.01
CA PRO A 158 -10.15 4.11 11.29
C PRO A 158 -9.11 3.53 10.34
N GLN A 159 -9.10 3.99 9.08
CA GLN A 159 -8.13 3.58 8.08
C GLN A 159 -6.71 4.09 8.40
N SER A 160 -6.56 5.24 9.06
CA SER A 160 -5.24 5.75 9.43
C SER A 160 -4.54 4.86 10.45
N GLU A 161 -5.27 4.29 11.40
CA GLU A 161 -4.74 3.32 12.36
C GLU A 161 -4.32 2.02 11.67
N LEU A 162 -5.14 1.53 10.76
CA LEU A 162 -4.89 0.32 9.97
C LEU A 162 -3.61 0.43 9.12
N TYR A 163 -3.32 1.61 8.58
CA TYR A 163 -2.14 1.82 7.71
C TYR A 163 -0.90 2.32 8.47
N ALA A 164 -1.04 2.71 9.72
CA ALA A 164 0.06 3.18 10.55
C ALA A 164 0.92 2.01 11.04
N ALA A 165 2.21 2.25 11.24
CA ALA A 165 3.13 1.24 11.76
C ALA A 165 3.19 1.30 13.31
N THR A 166 2.05 1.12 13.96
CA THR A 166 1.92 1.30 15.42
C THR A 166 2.02 0.00 16.23
N HIS A 167 1.86 -1.15 15.58
CA HIS A 167 1.91 -2.47 16.21
C HIS A 167 3.29 -3.14 16.09
N PRO A 168 3.57 -4.18 16.88
CA PRO A 168 4.70 -5.06 16.63
C PRO A 168 4.68 -5.57 15.19
N LYS A 169 5.83 -5.58 14.53
CA LYS A 169 5.91 -5.87 13.09
C LYS A 169 6.26 -7.32 12.83
N GLY A 170 5.55 -7.90 11.87
CA GLY A 170 5.98 -9.13 11.23
C GLY A 170 7.31 -8.95 10.49
N ARG A 171 7.95 -10.06 10.14
CA ARG A 171 9.21 -10.10 9.40
C ARG A 171 8.94 -10.13 7.90
N LEU A 172 9.77 -9.43 7.12
CA LEU A 172 9.76 -9.48 5.67
C LEU A 172 11.03 -10.16 5.16
N ASP A 173 10.85 -11.27 4.45
CA ASP A 173 11.93 -11.97 3.78
C ASP A 173 11.87 -11.69 2.28
N THR A 174 12.99 -11.27 1.66
CA THR A 174 13.08 -11.16 0.21
C THR A 174 13.72 -12.43 -0.33
N ILE A 175 13.00 -13.14 -1.18
CA ILE A 175 13.45 -14.40 -1.77
C ILE A 175 13.72 -14.26 -3.27
N ASN A 176 14.83 -14.83 -3.70
CA ASN A 176 15.22 -14.90 -5.10
C ASN A 176 15.76 -16.30 -5.35
N PHE A 177 15.16 -17.05 -6.25
CA PHE A 177 15.62 -18.40 -6.53
C PHE A 177 15.38 -18.80 -7.98
N ARG A 178 16.17 -19.75 -8.46
CA ARG A 178 16.04 -20.29 -9.80
C ARG A 178 15.13 -21.52 -9.77
N GLY A 179 14.03 -21.42 -10.52
CA GLY A 179 13.12 -22.55 -10.68
C GLY A 179 13.67 -23.65 -11.60
N GLU A 180 12.99 -24.79 -11.63
CA GLU A 180 13.41 -25.99 -12.39
C GLU A 180 13.62 -25.72 -13.89
N LYS A 181 12.86 -24.80 -14.49
CA LYS A 181 12.97 -24.40 -15.90
C LYS A 181 14.00 -23.30 -16.14
N GLY A 182 14.83 -22.98 -15.15
CA GLY A 182 15.88 -21.99 -15.25
C GLY A 182 15.45 -20.53 -15.05
N ASN A 183 14.15 -20.24 -14.93
CA ASN A 183 13.67 -18.88 -14.68
C ASN A 183 13.95 -18.45 -13.24
N MET A 184 14.28 -17.18 -13.06
CA MET A 184 14.36 -16.58 -11.73
C MET A 184 12.98 -16.22 -11.22
N PHE A 185 12.71 -16.57 -9.98
CA PHE A 185 11.56 -16.12 -9.21
C PHE A 185 12.00 -15.12 -8.15
N HIS A 186 11.18 -14.11 -7.97
CA HIS A 186 11.37 -13.06 -6.98
C HIS A 186 10.08 -12.89 -6.20
N ALA A 187 10.16 -12.84 -4.88
CA ALA A 187 9.01 -12.55 -4.05
C ALA A 187 9.43 -11.86 -2.75
N VAL A 188 8.46 -11.23 -2.08
CA VAL A 188 8.57 -10.86 -0.68
C VAL A 188 7.60 -11.73 0.11
N VAL A 189 8.08 -12.27 1.21
CA VAL A 189 7.30 -13.09 2.13
C VAL A 189 7.14 -12.32 3.43
N TYR A 190 5.89 -12.11 3.85
CA TYR A 190 5.58 -11.60 5.17
C TYR A 190 5.35 -12.79 6.11
N LEU A 191 5.99 -12.76 7.25
CA LEU A 191 5.83 -13.70 8.36
C LEU A 191 5.21 -12.96 9.55
N PRO A 192 4.16 -13.50 10.18
CA PRO A 192 3.47 -12.82 11.26
C PRO A 192 4.35 -12.68 12.51
N VAL A 193 4.00 -11.75 13.40
CA VAL A 193 4.66 -11.61 14.70
C VAL A 193 4.61 -12.96 15.42
N GLY A 194 5.76 -13.39 15.95
CA GLY A 194 5.86 -14.68 16.67
C GLY A 194 5.92 -15.91 15.75
N TYR A 195 6.10 -15.72 14.42
CA TYR A 195 6.31 -16.86 13.51
C TYR A 195 7.38 -17.81 14.02
N ASN A 196 7.09 -19.11 13.95
CA ASN A 196 8.02 -20.19 14.30
C ASN A 196 7.80 -21.39 13.35
N ASP A 197 8.80 -22.25 13.24
CA ASP A 197 8.79 -23.37 12.31
C ASP A 197 8.03 -24.61 12.83
N THR A 198 7.46 -24.55 14.04
CA THR A 198 6.72 -25.65 14.66
C THR A 198 5.20 -25.48 14.51
N THR A 199 4.75 -24.31 14.09
CA THR A 199 3.34 -24.00 13.82
C THR A 199 3.11 -23.91 12.33
N GLU A 200 2.12 -24.62 11.81
CA GLU A 200 1.72 -24.49 10.40
C GLU A 200 0.76 -23.31 10.21
N TYR A 201 1.11 -22.39 9.33
CA TYR A 201 0.34 -21.19 9.02
C TYR A 201 -0.38 -21.33 7.68
N PRO A 202 -1.61 -20.84 7.54
CA PRO A 202 -2.20 -20.69 6.21
C PRO A 202 -1.36 -19.74 5.36
N VAL A 203 -1.31 -19.97 4.04
CA VAL A 203 -0.58 -19.09 3.13
C VAL A 203 -1.53 -18.33 2.23
N PHE A 204 -1.26 -17.05 2.08
CA PHE A 204 -1.96 -16.14 1.18
C PHE A 204 -1.01 -15.62 0.10
N TYR A 205 -1.29 -15.93 -1.16
CA TYR A 205 -0.57 -15.39 -2.31
C TYR A 205 -1.26 -14.14 -2.82
N LEU A 206 -0.54 -13.01 -2.88
CA LEU A 206 -1.10 -11.71 -3.19
C LEU A 206 -0.38 -11.04 -4.38
N PHE A 207 -1.07 -10.94 -5.51
CA PHE A 207 -0.50 -10.56 -6.79
C PHE A 207 -0.69 -9.08 -7.11
N HIS A 208 0.36 -8.44 -7.62
CA HIS A 208 0.31 -7.09 -8.16
C HIS A 208 -0.36 -7.04 -9.54
N GLY A 209 -0.72 -5.84 -9.99
CA GLY A 209 -1.28 -5.62 -11.32
C GLY A 209 -0.22 -5.37 -12.40
N ILE A 210 -0.70 -4.96 -13.58
CA ILE A 210 0.17 -4.58 -14.70
C ILE A 210 1.12 -3.44 -14.29
N ASN A 211 2.36 -3.50 -14.74
CA ASN A 211 3.43 -2.57 -14.43
C ASN A 211 3.76 -2.45 -12.91
N GLY A 212 3.31 -3.41 -12.12
CA GLY A 212 3.63 -3.53 -10.70
C GLY A 212 4.84 -4.43 -10.45
N ASN A 213 5.13 -4.64 -9.18
CA ASN A 213 6.16 -5.56 -8.70
C ASN A 213 5.81 -6.09 -7.30
N GLN A 214 6.65 -6.99 -6.78
CA GLN A 214 6.48 -7.64 -5.47
C GLN A 214 6.46 -6.68 -4.26
N TYR A 215 6.81 -5.41 -4.43
CA TYR A 215 6.81 -4.41 -3.36
C TYR A 215 5.58 -3.49 -3.38
N ASP A 216 4.75 -3.54 -4.41
CA ASP A 216 3.61 -2.63 -4.55
C ASP A 216 2.61 -2.76 -3.39
N TRP A 217 2.34 -3.99 -2.96
CA TRP A 217 1.48 -4.25 -1.82
C TRP A 217 2.08 -3.79 -0.49
N LEU A 218 3.39 -3.80 -0.34
CA LEU A 218 4.05 -3.26 0.85
C LEU A 218 4.03 -1.73 0.84
N GLY A 219 4.36 -1.11 -0.29
CA GLY A 219 4.46 0.34 -0.41
C GLY A 219 3.08 1.01 -0.42
N GLN A 220 2.39 0.90 -1.55
CA GLN A 220 1.08 1.53 -1.74
C GLN A 220 -0.04 0.77 -1.04
N GLY A 221 0.04 -0.56 -1.00
CA GLY A 221 -0.95 -1.43 -0.38
C GLY A 221 -0.91 -1.45 1.14
N ARG A 222 0.22 -1.10 1.77
CA ARG A 222 0.41 -1.13 3.24
C ARG A 222 0.05 -2.49 3.87
N ILE A 223 0.14 -3.57 3.09
CA ILE A 223 -0.38 -4.87 3.50
C ILE A 223 0.26 -5.39 4.79
N ALA A 224 1.56 -5.19 5.00
CA ALA A 224 2.22 -5.60 6.23
C ALA A 224 1.64 -4.87 7.46
N ASN A 225 1.35 -3.57 7.33
CA ASN A 225 0.74 -2.79 8.41
C ASN A 225 -0.70 -3.25 8.69
N ILE A 226 -1.47 -3.53 7.63
CA ILE A 226 -2.82 -4.07 7.73
C ILE A 226 -2.81 -5.41 8.47
N LEU A 227 -1.91 -6.31 8.09
CA LEU A 227 -1.76 -7.62 8.72
C LEU A 227 -1.36 -7.49 10.20
N ASP A 228 -0.34 -6.68 10.50
CA ASP A 228 0.11 -6.44 11.87
C ASP A 228 -1.03 -5.89 12.75
N HIS A 229 -1.81 -4.94 12.21
CA HIS A 229 -2.95 -4.35 12.92
C HIS A 229 -4.06 -5.39 13.16
N LEU A 230 -4.53 -6.07 12.11
CA LEU A 230 -5.63 -7.02 12.21
C LEU A 230 -5.28 -8.21 13.13
N ILE A 231 -4.05 -8.71 13.08
CA ILE A 231 -3.57 -9.78 13.96
C ILE A 231 -3.50 -9.29 15.41
N ALA A 232 -2.97 -8.10 15.66
CA ALA A 232 -2.88 -7.52 17.00
C ALA A 232 -4.25 -7.23 17.60
N GLN A 233 -5.25 -6.88 16.79
CA GLN A 233 -6.64 -6.68 17.19
C GLN A 233 -7.47 -7.99 17.26
N GLN A 234 -6.85 -9.15 17.02
CA GLN A 234 -7.53 -10.45 16.97
C GLN A 234 -8.68 -10.51 15.93
N GLN A 235 -8.56 -9.73 14.87
CA GLN A 235 -9.49 -9.70 13.74
C GLN A 235 -9.04 -10.57 12.57
N LEU A 236 -7.84 -11.14 12.65
CA LEU A 236 -7.24 -11.99 11.64
C LEU A 236 -6.35 -13.03 12.34
N GLN A 237 -6.46 -14.30 11.93
CA GLN A 237 -5.50 -15.31 12.39
C GLN A 237 -4.11 -15.06 11.77
N PRO A 238 -3.01 -15.38 12.48
CA PRO A 238 -1.68 -15.28 11.91
C PRO A 238 -1.52 -16.13 10.64
N LEU A 239 -0.93 -15.54 9.59
CA LEU A 239 -0.74 -16.21 8.30
C LEU A 239 0.56 -15.75 7.62
N VAL A 240 1.06 -16.57 6.70
CA VAL A 240 2.17 -16.23 5.81
C VAL A 240 1.60 -15.57 4.55
N VAL A 241 2.17 -14.43 4.12
CA VAL A 241 1.75 -13.78 2.88
C VAL A 241 2.91 -13.72 1.89
N VAL A 242 2.66 -14.21 0.67
CA VAL A 242 3.65 -14.26 -0.40
C VAL A 242 3.26 -13.29 -1.49
N MET A 243 4.12 -12.34 -1.78
CA MET A 243 3.94 -11.33 -2.82
C MET A 243 4.97 -11.57 -3.93
N PRO A 244 4.66 -12.34 -4.97
CA PRO A 244 5.60 -12.62 -6.03
C PRO A 244 5.67 -11.49 -7.05
N TYR A 245 6.81 -11.42 -7.77
CA TYR A 245 6.88 -10.74 -9.05
C TYR A 245 6.20 -11.63 -10.11
N CYS A 246 5.08 -11.19 -10.61
CA CYS A 246 4.16 -12.01 -11.42
C CYS A 246 4.56 -12.14 -12.91
N LEU A 247 5.85 -12.04 -13.21
CA LEU A 247 6.43 -12.15 -14.54
C LEU A 247 7.71 -13.01 -14.48
N LEU A 248 8.11 -13.60 -15.60
CA LEU A 248 9.29 -14.47 -15.67
C LEU A 248 10.44 -13.87 -16.48
N SER A 249 10.19 -12.76 -17.18
CA SER A 249 11.20 -12.11 -18.03
C SER A 249 12.22 -11.37 -17.17
N GLU A 250 13.41 -11.95 -16.99
CA GLU A 250 14.54 -11.31 -16.29
C GLU A 250 14.94 -9.97 -16.93
N SER A 251 14.80 -9.84 -18.24
CA SER A 251 15.09 -8.56 -18.92
C SER A 251 14.17 -7.42 -18.47
N LYS A 252 13.06 -7.75 -17.83
CA LYS A 252 12.07 -6.82 -17.27
C LYS A 252 12.15 -6.73 -15.74
N PHE A 253 12.82 -7.68 -15.10
CA PHE A 253 13.16 -7.57 -13.70
C PHE A 253 14.34 -6.61 -13.57
N GLN A 254 14.01 -5.36 -13.43
CA GLN A 254 14.97 -4.38 -12.95
C GLN A 254 14.74 -4.25 -11.46
N ASP A 255 15.83 -4.19 -10.72
CA ASP A 255 15.83 -3.95 -9.29
C ASP A 255 14.65 -3.04 -8.90
N HIS A 256 13.96 -3.33 -7.81
CA HIS A 256 12.73 -2.69 -7.34
C HIS A 256 12.64 -1.16 -7.55
N VAL A 257 13.78 -0.54 -7.78
CA VAL A 257 13.97 0.89 -8.05
C VAL A 257 13.63 1.30 -9.48
N LYS A 258 13.74 0.39 -10.46
CA LYS A 258 13.72 0.74 -11.90
C LYS A 258 12.65 0.01 -12.73
N ALA A 259 11.72 -0.69 -12.12
CA ALA A 259 10.68 -1.43 -12.85
C ALA A 259 9.74 -0.48 -13.63
N THR A 260 10.18 -0.02 -14.77
CA THR A 260 9.36 0.63 -15.80
C THR A 260 8.98 -0.40 -16.84
N ASN A 261 7.94 -1.12 -16.62
CA ASN A 261 7.51 -2.06 -17.64
C ASN A 261 6.18 -1.67 -18.26
N VAL A 262 6.26 -0.64 -19.10
CA VAL A 262 5.24 -0.45 -20.13
C VAL A 262 5.38 -1.62 -21.10
N GLY A 263 4.38 -2.50 -21.19
CA GLY A 263 4.35 -3.58 -22.17
C GLY A 263 4.26 -5.02 -21.65
N ASN A 264 4.05 -5.22 -20.34
CA ASN A 264 3.93 -6.58 -19.76
C ASN A 264 2.60 -7.28 -20.03
N TYR A 265 1.64 -6.60 -20.64
CA TYR A 265 0.30 -7.18 -20.85
C TYR A 265 0.34 -8.48 -21.67
N GLY A 266 1.15 -8.51 -22.72
CA GLY A 266 1.33 -9.72 -23.53
C GLY A 266 1.93 -10.90 -22.76
N GLU A 267 2.87 -10.65 -21.85
CA GLU A 267 3.44 -11.70 -21.00
C GLU A 267 2.42 -12.23 -19.98
N ILE A 268 1.67 -11.33 -19.34
CA ILE A 268 0.58 -11.70 -18.43
C ILE A 268 -0.46 -12.55 -19.15
N LEU A 269 -0.90 -12.13 -20.34
CA LEU A 269 -1.89 -12.88 -21.12
C LEU A 269 -1.36 -14.21 -21.63
N SER A 270 -0.05 -14.38 -21.75
CA SER A 270 0.56 -15.65 -22.21
C SER A 270 0.39 -16.81 -21.24
N GLY A 271 0.07 -16.54 -19.97
CA GLY A 271 -0.05 -17.53 -18.90
C GLY A 271 1.28 -18.22 -18.54
N LYS A 272 2.42 -17.63 -18.90
CA LYS A 272 3.73 -18.21 -18.59
C LYS A 272 3.99 -18.31 -17.10
N PHE A 273 3.65 -17.26 -16.36
CA PHE A 273 3.82 -17.21 -14.91
C PHE A 273 2.94 -18.28 -14.25
N GLU A 274 1.66 -18.35 -14.61
CA GLU A 274 0.69 -19.28 -14.04
C GLU A 274 1.17 -20.75 -14.20
N ARG A 275 1.70 -21.12 -15.37
CA ARG A 275 2.24 -22.47 -15.62
C ARG A 275 3.49 -22.81 -14.80
N GLN A 276 4.13 -21.83 -14.19
CA GLN A 276 5.35 -22.02 -13.42
C GLN A 276 5.18 -21.63 -11.95
N PHE A 277 4.01 -21.16 -11.58
CA PHE A 277 3.69 -20.70 -10.21
C PHE A 277 4.00 -21.77 -9.15
N TYR A 278 3.77 -23.05 -9.49
CA TYR A 278 4.06 -24.14 -8.56
C TYR A 278 5.54 -24.28 -8.19
N GLY A 279 6.44 -23.70 -8.96
CA GLY A 279 7.84 -23.55 -8.54
C GLY A 279 7.97 -22.66 -7.30
N ILE A 280 7.21 -21.55 -7.26
CA ILE A 280 7.15 -20.68 -6.07
C ILE A 280 6.47 -21.43 -4.91
N HIS A 281 5.33 -22.06 -5.16
CA HIS A 281 4.58 -22.76 -4.12
C HIS A 281 5.43 -23.87 -3.46
N ARG A 282 6.11 -24.72 -4.22
CA ARG A 282 7.04 -25.72 -3.67
C ARG A 282 8.20 -25.10 -2.89
N TYR A 283 8.76 -23.99 -3.36
CA TYR A 283 9.79 -23.27 -2.61
C TYR A 283 9.27 -22.81 -1.25
N ILE A 284 8.08 -22.22 -1.21
CA ILE A 284 7.45 -21.78 0.04
C ILE A 284 7.19 -22.96 0.98
N GLN A 285 6.64 -24.06 0.48
CA GLN A 285 6.42 -25.29 1.27
C GLN A 285 7.70 -25.88 1.87
N SER A 286 8.83 -25.75 1.17
CA SER A 286 10.11 -26.30 1.63
C SER A 286 10.89 -25.40 2.58
N HIS A 287 10.54 -24.10 2.69
CA HIS A 287 11.28 -23.10 3.46
C HIS A 287 10.49 -22.45 4.58
N TYR A 288 9.17 -22.63 4.58
CA TYR A 288 8.29 -22.03 5.59
C TYR A 288 7.27 -23.08 6.09
N SER A 289 6.91 -22.99 7.35
CA SER A 289 5.90 -23.86 7.94
C SER A 289 4.51 -23.40 7.55
N ILE A 290 3.95 -23.99 6.49
CA ILE A 290 2.65 -23.64 5.95
C ILE A 290 1.71 -24.85 5.88
N GLN A 291 0.42 -24.58 6.02
CA GLN A 291 -0.63 -25.59 5.89
C GLN A 291 -0.70 -26.11 4.44
N PRO A 292 -0.96 -27.41 4.24
CA PRO A 292 -1.06 -28.00 2.89
C PRO A 292 -2.32 -27.56 2.14
N THR A 293 -3.38 -27.19 2.84
CA THR A 293 -4.69 -26.80 2.29
C THR A 293 -5.24 -25.58 3.00
N GLY A 294 -6.38 -25.06 2.55
CA GLY A 294 -7.00 -23.87 3.15
C GLY A 294 -6.30 -22.57 2.76
N ASN A 295 -5.48 -22.58 1.73
CA ASN A 295 -4.73 -21.45 1.26
C ASN A 295 -5.58 -20.50 0.44
N ALA A 296 -5.17 -19.22 0.40
CA ALA A 296 -5.80 -18.22 -0.42
C ALA A 296 -4.86 -17.69 -1.51
N ILE A 297 -5.48 -17.24 -2.58
CA ILE A 297 -4.79 -16.53 -3.66
C ILE A 297 -5.63 -15.34 -4.09
N ALA A 298 -5.03 -14.17 -4.20
CA ALA A 298 -5.72 -12.99 -4.68
C ALA A 298 -4.80 -12.08 -5.49
N GLY A 299 -5.40 -11.12 -6.15
CA GLY A 299 -4.64 -10.12 -6.86
C GLY A 299 -5.50 -8.94 -7.30
N LEU A 300 -4.83 -7.87 -7.70
CA LEU A 300 -5.47 -6.70 -8.25
C LEU A 300 -5.35 -6.67 -9.79
N SER A 301 -6.41 -6.21 -10.48
CA SER A 301 -6.35 -5.99 -11.92
C SER A 301 -5.92 -7.25 -12.71
N CYS A 302 -4.83 -7.19 -13.45
CA CYS A 302 -4.25 -8.34 -14.15
C CYS A 302 -3.77 -9.45 -13.19
N GLY A 303 -3.32 -9.12 -11.98
CA GLY A 303 -2.97 -10.09 -10.95
C GLY A 303 -4.16 -10.93 -10.50
N ALA A 304 -5.35 -10.35 -10.47
CA ALA A 304 -6.59 -11.11 -10.19
C ALA A 304 -6.85 -12.18 -11.26
N ARG A 305 -6.61 -11.86 -12.54
CA ARG A 305 -6.69 -12.83 -13.63
C ARG A 305 -5.70 -13.98 -13.44
N GLN A 306 -4.45 -13.67 -13.07
CA GLN A 306 -3.45 -14.71 -12.81
C GLN A 306 -3.84 -15.57 -11.62
N ALA A 307 -4.35 -14.96 -10.53
CA ALA A 307 -4.81 -15.66 -9.34
C ALA A 307 -5.92 -16.69 -9.66
N VAL A 308 -6.96 -16.27 -10.36
CA VAL A 308 -8.07 -17.16 -10.70
C VAL A 308 -7.64 -18.27 -11.67
N ASN A 309 -6.74 -17.99 -12.62
CA ASN A 309 -6.22 -19.01 -13.53
C ASN A 309 -5.42 -20.08 -12.78
N ILE A 310 -4.62 -19.69 -11.80
CA ILE A 310 -3.83 -20.62 -10.95
C ILE A 310 -4.77 -21.46 -10.09
N ALA A 311 -5.73 -20.84 -9.40
CA ALA A 311 -6.68 -21.55 -8.56
C ALA A 311 -7.52 -22.58 -9.34
N HIS A 312 -7.87 -22.28 -10.60
CA HIS A 312 -8.59 -23.24 -11.45
C HIS A 312 -7.72 -24.38 -11.96
N ALA A 313 -6.41 -24.18 -12.04
CA ALA A 313 -5.48 -25.25 -12.40
C ALA A 313 -5.31 -26.26 -11.25
N ASP A 314 -5.51 -25.83 -10.00
CA ASP A 314 -5.45 -26.68 -8.82
C ASP A 314 -6.40 -26.17 -7.72
N SER A 315 -7.64 -26.57 -7.80
CA SER A 315 -8.67 -26.20 -6.82
C SER A 315 -8.52 -26.90 -5.47
N SER A 316 -7.61 -27.86 -5.33
CA SER A 316 -7.35 -28.55 -4.06
C SER A 316 -6.44 -27.72 -3.14
N THR A 317 -5.55 -26.92 -3.71
CA THR A 317 -4.61 -26.09 -2.97
C THR A 317 -5.27 -24.80 -2.45
N PHE A 318 -6.18 -24.20 -3.24
CA PHE A 318 -6.76 -22.89 -2.94
C PHE A 318 -8.23 -22.98 -2.57
N ALA A 319 -8.52 -22.78 -1.29
CA ALA A 319 -9.89 -22.68 -0.79
C ALA A 319 -10.55 -21.33 -1.10
N TYR A 320 -9.75 -20.25 -1.17
CA TYR A 320 -10.24 -18.89 -1.31
C TYR A 320 -9.55 -18.14 -2.45
N VAL A 321 -10.35 -17.45 -3.28
CA VAL A 321 -9.88 -16.63 -4.40
C VAL A 321 -10.42 -15.21 -4.27
N GLY A 322 -9.51 -14.23 -4.17
CA GLY A 322 -9.82 -12.80 -4.12
C GLY A 322 -9.52 -12.10 -5.44
N LEU A 323 -10.51 -11.40 -5.98
CA LEU A 323 -10.42 -10.70 -7.27
C LEU A 323 -10.69 -9.21 -7.06
N PHE A 324 -9.65 -8.37 -7.07
CA PHE A 324 -9.74 -6.94 -6.77
C PHE A 324 -9.69 -6.12 -8.06
N SER A 325 -10.80 -5.50 -8.46
CA SER A 325 -10.97 -4.81 -9.75
C SER A 325 -10.42 -5.67 -10.92
N PRO A 326 -10.97 -6.88 -11.11
CA PRO A 326 -10.32 -7.91 -11.91
C PRO A 326 -10.40 -7.66 -13.41
N VAL A 327 -9.34 -8.01 -14.13
CA VAL A 327 -9.34 -8.17 -15.59
C VAL A 327 -9.75 -9.61 -15.92
N VAL A 328 -11.04 -9.87 -15.95
CA VAL A 328 -11.60 -11.21 -16.17
C VAL A 328 -12.67 -11.22 -17.27
N SER A 329 -12.97 -12.39 -17.75
CA SER A 329 -14.05 -12.65 -18.72
C SER A 329 -14.69 -14.02 -18.42
N SER A 330 -15.66 -14.43 -19.20
CA SER A 330 -16.25 -15.77 -19.09
C SER A 330 -15.23 -16.91 -19.24
N ARG A 331 -14.06 -16.66 -19.85
CA ARG A 331 -12.96 -17.64 -19.97
C ARG A 331 -12.32 -18.00 -18.64
N GLN A 332 -12.45 -17.13 -17.64
CA GLN A 332 -11.96 -17.35 -16.27
C GLN A 332 -13.03 -17.95 -15.35
N LEU A 333 -14.18 -18.35 -15.85
CA LEU A 333 -15.15 -19.11 -15.05
C LEU A 333 -14.65 -20.55 -14.86
N PRO A 334 -14.95 -21.19 -13.70
CA PRO A 334 -14.60 -22.59 -13.48
C PRO A 334 -15.19 -23.48 -14.59
N LYS A 335 -14.40 -24.43 -15.06
CA LYS A 335 -14.83 -25.40 -16.10
C LYS A 335 -15.40 -26.68 -15.53
N ALA A 336 -15.22 -26.92 -14.25
CA ALA A 336 -15.67 -28.07 -13.52
C ALA A 336 -16.17 -27.68 -12.13
N TYR A 337 -16.81 -28.59 -11.42
CA TYR A 337 -17.18 -28.39 -10.03
C TYR A 337 -15.96 -28.00 -9.20
N THR A 338 -16.14 -27.01 -8.33
CA THR A 338 -15.10 -26.54 -7.42
C THR A 338 -15.69 -26.25 -6.03
N THR A 339 -14.91 -26.52 -5.00
CA THR A 339 -15.19 -26.09 -3.61
C THR A 339 -14.56 -24.75 -3.29
N THR A 340 -13.82 -24.16 -4.22
CA THR A 340 -13.20 -22.84 -4.09
C THR A 340 -14.26 -21.76 -3.89
N GLN A 341 -14.06 -20.91 -2.90
CA GLN A 341 -14.91 -19.78 -2.60
C GLN A 341 -14.33 -18.50 -3.22
N TYR A 342 -15.20 -17.63 -3.70
CA TYR A 342 -14.80 -16.42 -4.44
C TYR A 342 -15.24 -15.17 -3.73
N TRP A 343 -14.34 -14.19 -3.68
CA TRP A 343 -14.58 -12.83 -3.24
C TRP A 343 -14.21 -11.87 -4.37
N VAL A 344 -15.12 -11.00 -4.79
CA VAL A 344 -14.95 -10.12 -5.94
C VAL A 344 -15.21 -8.68 -5.54
N GLY A 345 -14.18 -7.84 -5.60
CA GLY A 345 -14.29 -6.40 -5.40
C GLY A 345 -14.31 -5.62 -6.72
N ALA A 346 -15.24 -4.70 -6.85
CA ALA A 346 -15.32 -3.76 -7.96
C ALA A 346 -15.43 -2.32 -7.45
N CYS A 347 -15.14 -1.34 -8.31
CA CYS A 347 -15.21 0.07 -7.97
C CYS A 347 -16.23 0.79 -8.86
N SER A 348 -17.03 1.68 -8.29
CA SER A 348 -18.12 2.41 -9.00
C SER A 348 -17.61 3.18 -10.23
N ASP A 349 -16.43 3.79 -10.12
CA ASP A 349 -15.83 4.65 -11.14
C ASP A 349 -14.80 3.93 -12.01
N ASP A 350 -14.63 2.62 -11.79
CA ASP A 350 -13.78 1.75 -12.61
C ASP A 350 -14.52 1.29 -13.87
N TRP A 351 -14.76 2.24 -14.77
CA TRP A 351 -15.56 2.03 -15.98
C TRP A 351 -15.01 0.91 -16.89
N MET A 352 -13.72 0.57 -16.78
CA MET A 352 -13.11 -0.48 -17.60
C MET A 352 -13.45 -1.88 -17.09
N PHE A 353 -13.46 -2.10 -15.78
CA PHE A 353 -13.48 -3.45 -15.21
C PHE A 353 -14.67 -3.74 -14.29
N ARG A 354 -15.42 -2.71 -13.88
CA ARG A 354 -16.61 -2.89 -13.04
C ARG A 354 -17.63 -3.84 -13.65
N ASP A 355 -17.99 -3.59 -14.90
CA ASP A 355 -19.03 -4.38 -15.58
C ASP A 355 -18.55 -5.78 -15.93
N GLU A 356 -17.24 -5.97 -16.15
CA GLU A 356 -16.62 -7.30 -16.30
C GLU A 356 -16.68 -8.09 -15.00
N ALA A 357 -16.38 -7.47 -13.88
CA ALA A 357 -16.52 -8.07 -12.55
C ALA A 357 -17.96 -8.51 -12.29
N LYS A 358 -18.95 -7.65 -12.57
CA LYS A 358 -20.39 -7.98 -12.45
C LYS A 358 -20.81 -9.15 -13.36
N ARG A 359 -20.32 -9.20 -14.59
CA ARG A 359 -20.58 -10.33 -15.51
C ARG A 359 -19.98 -11.63 -14.99
N PHE A 360 -18.76 -11.55 -14.45
CA PHE A 360 -18.08 -12.72 -13.88
C PHE A 360 -18.84 -13.26 -12.67
N VAL A 361 -19.28 -12.38 -11.76
CA VAL A 361 -20.12 -12.77 -10.60
C VAL A 361 -21.40 -13.49 -11.05
N ARG A 362 -22.12 -12.93 -12.04
CA ARG A 362 -23.31 -13.60 -12.60
C ARG A 362 -22.98 -14.97 -13.17
N GLY A 363 -21.87 -15.09 -13.91
CA GLY A 363 -21.44 -16.40 -14.45
C GLY A 363 -21.11 -17.44 -13.37
N LEU A 364 -20.56 -17.04 -12.23
CA LEU A 364 -20.39 -17.92 -11.06
C LEU A 364 -21.75 -18.35 -10.49
N GLN A 365 -22.68 -17.41 -10.33
CA GLN A 365 -24.04 -17.68 -9.80
C GLN A 365 -24.83 -18.63 -10.71
N GLU A 366 -24.72 -18.50 -12.03
CA GLU A 366 -25.29 -19.42 -13.01
C GLU A 366 -24.75 -20.85 -12.85
N GLN A 367 -23.50 -20.98 -12.38
CA GLN A 367 -22.87 -22.27 -12.04
C GLN A 367 -23.18 -22.71 -10.60
N LYS A 368 -24.12 -22.06 -9.90
CA LYS A 368 -24.49 -22.33 -8.51
C LYS A 368 -23.37 -22.07 -7.49
N ILE A 369 -22.37 -21.29 -7.85
CA ILE A 369 -21.34 -20.78 -6.96
C ILE A 369 -21.80 -19.42 -6.45
N GLN A 370 -21.78 -19.22 -5.12
CA GLN A 370 -22.20 -17.96 -4.51
C GLN A 370 -20.98 -17.16 -4.09
N PRO A 371 -20.48 -16.21 -4.93
CA PRO A 371 -19.37 -15.37 -4.55
C PRO A 371 -19.82 -14.26 -3.59
N ILE A 372 -18.92 -13.80 -2.74
CA ILE A 372 -19.08 -12.48 -2.12
C ILE A 372 -18.76 -11.43 -3.19
N TYR A 373 -19.61 -10.42 -3.29
CA TYR A 373 -19.41 -9.29 -4.17
C TYR A 373 -19.49 -7.98 -3.39
N MET A 374 -18.43 -7.17 -3.48
CA MET A 374 -18.37 -5.85 -2.88
C MET A 374 -18.12 -4.79 -3.96
N GLU A 375 -18.94 -3.73 -3.97
CA GLU A 375 -18.71 -2.54 -4.79
C GLU A 375 -18.33 -1.36 -3.90
N ALA A 376 -17.12 -0.83 -4.05
CA ALA A 376 -16.65 0.35 -3.33
C ALA A 376 -16.77 1.60 -4.21
N THR A 377 -16.99 2.75 -3.59
CA THR A 377 -16.92 4.04 -4.28
C THR A 377 -15.49 4.35 -4.70
N GLY A 378 -15.33 4.92 -5.90
CA GLY A 378 -14.03 5.30 -6.45
C GLY A 378 -13.56 4.41 -7.59
N GLY A 379 -12.29 4.48 -7.93
CA GLY A 379 -11.74 3.90 -9.15
C GLY A 379 -10.68 2.84 -8.92
N HIS A 380 -9.93 2.56 -9.98
CA HIS A 380 -8.89 1.53 -10.08
C HIS A 380 -7.61 1.93 -9.30
N THR A 381 -7.69 1.95 -7.97
CA THR A 381 -6.64 2.54 -7.10
C THR A 381 -6.32 1.67 -5.87
N PHE A 382 -5.14 1.88 -5.29
CA PHE A 382 -4.75 1.21 -4.04
C PHE A 382 -5.64 1.60 -2.85
N THR A 383 -6.31 2.74 -2.87
CA THR A 383 -7.32 3.11 -1.87
C THR A 383 -8.37 1.99 -1.74
N ASN A 384 -8.96 1.60 -2.86
CA ASN A 384 -9.96 0.53 -2.88
C ASN A 384 -9.35 -0.86 -2.68
N TRP A 385 -8.17 -1.12 -3.26
CA TRP A 385 -7.54 -2.44 -3.12
C TRP A 385 -7.08 -2.73 -1.69
N ARG A 386 -6.73 -1.72 -0.88
CA ARG A 386 -6.51 -1.90 0.56
C ARG A 386 -7.79 -2.34 1.27
N ILE A 387 -8.91 -1.70 0.97
CA ILE A 387 -10.22 -2.09 1.51
C ILE A 387 -10.54 -3.53 1.12
N PHE A 388 -10.43 -3.86 -0.16
CA PHE A 388 -10.71 -5.20 -0.65
C PHE A 388 -9.81 -6.28 -0.03
N ALA A 389 -8.52 -5.99 0.13
CA ALA A 389 -7.60 -6.92 0.78
C ALA A 389 -7.94 -7.13 2.26
N THR A 390 -8.32 -6.06 2.97
CA THR A 390 -8.73 -6.14 4.38
C THR A 390 -9.99 -6.99 4.54
N GLU A 391 -11.04 -6.69 3.79
CA GLU A 391 -12.31 -7.42 3.83
C GLU A 391 -12.14 -8.90 3.41
N PHE A 392 -11.36 -9.14 2.35
CA PHE A 392 -11.03 -10.49 1.90
C PHE A 392 -10.30 -11.29 2.98
N LEU A 393 -9.30 -10.70 3.63
CA LEU A 393 -8.52 -11.37 4.68
C LEU A 393 -9.38 -11.75 5.88
N GLN A 394 -10.22 -10.84 6.36
CA GLN A 394 -11.12 -11.09 7.49
C GLN A 394 -12.17 -12.14 7.16
N TRP A 395 -12.63 -12.19 5.91
CA TRP A 395 -13.55 -13.22 5.46
C TRP A 395 -12.88 -14.59 5.28
N ALA A 396 -11.70 -14.65 4.68
CA ALA A 396 -11.02 -15.91 4.40
C ALA A 396 -10.37 -16.53 5.65
N TYR A 397 -9.93 -15.70 6.59
CA TYR A 397 -9.16 -16.13 7.76
C TYR A 397 -9.67 -15.48 9.07
N PRO A 398 -10.97 -15.59 9.39
CA PRO A 398 -11.52 -15.05 10.61
C PRO A 398 -10.92 -15.72 11.84
N THR A 399 -10.87 -15.00 12.95
CA THR A 399 -10.54 -15.58 14.24
C THR A 399 -11.74 -16.37 14.82
N GLU A 400 -11.52 -17.24 15.80
CA GLU A 400 -12.61 -17.94 16.47
C GLU A 400 -13.62 -16.96 17.09
N MET A 401 -13.17 -15.83 17.64
CA MET A 401 -14.04 -14.79 18.19
C MET A 401 -14.97 -14.18 17.13
N MET A 402 -14.48 -13.94 15.91
CA MET A 402 -15.32 -13.43 14.82
C MET A 402 -16.35 -14.46 14.37
N ASN A 403 -15.99 -15.75 14.33
CA ASN A 403 -16.92 -16.82 13.97
C ASN A 403 -18.07 -16.94 14.98
N LEU A 404 -17.81 -16.69 16.26
CA LEU A 404 -18.88 -16.69 17.30
C LEU A 404 -19.81 -15.48 17.15
N GLN A 405 -19.32 -14.32 16.70
CA GLN A 405 -20.14 -13.12 16.48
C GLN A 405 -20.99 -13.21 15.21
N MET A 406 -20.53 -13.91 14.17
CA MET A 406 -21.31 -14.09 12.93
C MET A 406 -22.40 -15.15 13.03
N ASN A 407 -22.34 -16.05 14.02
CA ASN A 407 -23.30 -17.13 14.23
C ASN A 407 -24.37 -16.80 15.30
N ASN A 408 -24.31 -15.64 15.92
CA ASN A 408 -25.30 -15.07 16.85
C ASN A 408 -26.08 -13.93 16.17
#